data_b2a3a8b6487be4fbc888fa09fe242d4b
#
_entry.id   b2a3a8b6487be4fbc888fa09fe242d4b
#
_cell.length_a   1.000
_cell.length_b   1.000
_cell.length_c   1.000
_cell.angle_alpha   90.00
_cell.angle_beta   90.00
_cell.angle_gamma   90.00
#
_symmetry.space_group_name_H-M   'P 1'
#
loop_
_entity.id
_entity.type
_entity.pdbx_description
1 polymer ?
#
loop_
_entity_poly.entity_id
_entity_poly.type
_entity_poly.pdbx_seq_one_letter_code
_entity_poly.pdbx_strand_id
1 'polypeptide(L)'
;MTPSTTLPRRHLLAASAAALSAAGLASWTGAAQAQAAAAAAPKPLPGYAGWKAGNALIVHSSSTLETRRGAFGTSVVTPSSQLYVRNNLPAPDAAILDDRNAWVMRVEGVKNPRELTLAELKTLGLETVATVLQCSGNGRGFFPTKPSGTPWTVGAAGCVVWSGVPVRNVVAALGGVASGMAYVTGTGGEKLPEGVDPLTVLVERSVPLKAMEDAILAWEMNGEPLSLAHGGPLRLIVPGYQGVN
;
A
#
# COMPACT_ATOMS: atom_id res chain seq x y z
N MET A 1 21.88 73.22 17.57
CA MET A 1 20.60 72.54 17.76
C MET A 1 19.95 72.34 16.39
N THR A 2 20.10 71.20 15.78
CA THR A 2 19.50 70.83 14.49
C THR A 2 18.28 69.97 14.76
N PRO A 3 17.08 70.21 14.19
CA PRO A 3 15.92 69.38 14.41
C PRO A 3 16.03 68.10 13.57
N SER A 4 15.87 67.00 14.22
CA SER A 4 15.73 65.65 13.63
C SER A 4 14.31 65.50 13.07
N THR A 5 14.17 65.41 11.75
CA THR A 5 12.91 65.09 11.07
C THR A 5 12.83 63.57 10.90
N THR A 6 12.09 62.92 11.79
CA THR A 6 11.69 61.50 11.62
C THR A 6 10.47 61.43 10.71
N LEU A 7 10.64 60.86 9.54
CA LEU A 7 9.54 60.51 8.63
C LEU A 7 8.73 59.31 9.18
N PRO A 8 7.38 59.37 9.18
CA PRO A 8 6.58 58.31 9.73
C PRO A 8 6.65 57.05 8.83
N ARG A 9 6.85 55.89 9.47
CA ARG A 9 6.98 54.54 8.86
C ARG A 9 5.90 54.14 7.84
N ARG A 10 4.76 54.85 7.85
CA ARG A 10 3.64 54.56 6.92
C ARG A 10 3.91 54.96 5.46
N HIS A 11 4.78 55.88 5.19
CA HIS A 11 5.10 56.31 3.82
C HIS A 11 6.18 55.48 3.15
N LEU A 12 6.99 54.74 3.91
CA LEU A 12 7.98 53.80 3.36
C LEU A 12 7.35 52.50 2.82
N LEU A 13 6.21 52.09 3.35
CA LEU A 13 5.51 50.87 2.91
C LEU A 13 4.66 51.06 1.65
N ALA A 14 4.23 52.30 1.37
CA ALA A 14 3.44 52.63 0.17
C ALA A 14 4.29 52.75 -1.10
N ALA A 15 5.55 53.17 -0.98
CA ALA A 15 6.46 53.29 -2.12
C ALA A 15 7.07 51.97 -2.59
N SER A 16 7.15 50.96 -1.69
CA SER A 16 7.66 49.61 -2.01
C SER A 16 6.64 48.71 -2.69
N ALA A 17 5.35 48.98 -2.51
CA ALA A 17 4.28 48.13 -3.11
C ALA A 17 4.03 48.49 -4.60
N ALA A 18 4.33 49.69 -5.04
CA ALA A 18 4.09 50.13 -6.43
C ALA A 18 5.21 49.70 -7.40
N ALA A 19 6.42 49.45 -6.92
CA ALA A 19 7.56 49.05 -7.75
C ALA A 19 7.61 47.54 -8.00
N LEU A 20 6.98 46.71 -7.16
CA LEU A 20 6.91 45.23 -7.28
C LEU A 20 5.79 44.71 -8.16
N SER A 21 4.80 45.55 -8.47
CA SER A 21 3.62 45.12 -9.27
C SER A 21 3.84 45.20 -10.79
N ALA A 22 4.84 45.96 -11.28
CA ALA A 22 5.11 46.11 -12.73
C ALA A 22 6.11 45.08 -13.27
N ALA A 23 7.01 44.54 -12.44
CA ALA A 23 7.99 43.56 -12.86
C ALA A 23 7.55 42.11 -12.67
N GLY A 24 6.52 41.85 -11.84
CA GLY A 24 6.05 40.50 -11.52
C GLY A 24 5.06 39.91 -12.50
N LEU A 25 4.39 40.72 -13.31
CA LEU A 25 3.34 40.22 -14.23
C LEU A 25 3.87 39.76 -15.59
N ALA A 26 5.06 40.17 -15.98
CA ALA A 26 5.67 39.78 -17.27
C ALA A 26 6.41 38.44 -17.24
N SER A 27 6.77 37.93 -16.05
CA SER A 27 7.50 36.67 -15.91
C SER A 27 6.61 35.46 -15.61
N TRP A 28 5.32 35.65 -15.26
CA TRP A 28 4.39 34.55 -14.95
C TRP A 28 3.60 34.06 -16.16
N THR A 29 3.52 34.81 -17.25
CA THR A 29 2.86 34.38 -18.48
C THR A 29 3.68 33.40 -19.34
N GLY A 30 4.98 33.31 -19.11
CA GLY A 30 5.88 32.38 -19.81
C GLY A 30 5.98 31.00 -19.17
N ALA A 31 5.64 30.83 -17.89
CA ALA A 31 5.77 29.57 -17.18
C ALA A 31 4.49 28.72 -17.18
N ALA A 32 3.36 29.29 -17.54
CA ALA A 32 2.07 28.57 -17.59
C ALA A 32 1.85 27.79 -18.90
N GLN A 33 2.71 27.93 -19.90
CA GLN A 33 2.71 27.15 -21.14
C GLN A 33 3.66 25.95 -21.10
N ALA A 34 4.30 25.68 -19.96
CA ALA A 34 5.09 24.48 -19.79
C ALA A 34 4.18 23.26 -19.65
N GLN A 35 4.00 22.58 -20.78
CA GLN A 35 3.67 21.18 -20.85
C GLN A 35 2.30 20.72 -20.25
N ALA A 36 1.24 21.02 -20.94
CA ALA A 36 0.26 19.99 -21.18
C ALA A 36 0.88 18.96 -22.18
N ALA A 37 1.85 18.20 -21.73
CA ALA A 37 2.19 16.95 -22.39
C ALA A 37 0.87 16.18 -22.43
N ALA A 38 0.40 15.87 -23.65
CA ALA A 38 -0.82 15.12 -23.87
C ALA A 38 -0.79 13.90 -22.94
N ALA A 39 -1.61 13.92 -21.90
CA ALA A 39 -1.68 12.83 -20.95
C ALA A 39 -2.06 11.62 -21.76
N ALA A 40 -1.15 10.64 -21.89
CA ALA A 40 -1.44 9.39 -22.57
C ALA A 40 -2.78 8.86 -22.06
N ALA A 41 -3.63 8.38 -22.95
CA ALA A 41 -4.94 7.84 -22.58
C ALA A 41 -4.78 6.85 -21.41
N PRO A 42 -5.64 6.93 -20.37
CA PRO A 42 -5.50 6.07 -19.20
C PRO A 42 -5.57 4.60 -19.66
N LYS A 43 -4.58 3.80 -19.25
CA LYS A 43 -4.58 2.37 -19.51
C LYS A 43 -5.80 1.73 -18.83
N PRO A 44 -6.46 0.74 -19.46
CA PRO A 44 -7.58 0.03 -18.86
C PRO A 44 -7.11 -0.74 -17.61
N LEU A 45 -8.04 -0.92 -16.65
CA LEU A 45 -7.80 -1.76 -15.50
C LEU A 45 -7.66 -3.23 -15.91
N PRO A 46 -6.79 -4.01 -15.28
CA PRO A 46 -6.74 -5.46 -15.48
C PRO A 46 -8.04 -6.12 -14.99
N GLY A 47 -8.45 -7.22 -15.63
CA GLY A 47 -9.75 -7.85 -15.37
C GLY A 47 -10.02 -8.17 -13.90
N TYR A 48 -9.04 -8.73 -13.17
CA TYR A 48 -9.17 -9.05 -11.73
C TYR A 48 -9.39 -7.81 -10.84
N ALA A 49 -9.09 -6.62 -11.35
CA ALA A 49 -9.26 -5.33 -10.66
C ALA A 49 -10.30 -4.43 -11.34
N GLY A 50 -11.13 -4.96 -12.24
CA GLY A 50 -12.14 -4.20 -13.00
C GLY A 50 -13.20 -3.52 -12.12
N TRP A 51 -13.40 -4.02 -10.91
CA TRP A 51 -14.29 -3.44 -9.89
C TRP A 51 -13.75 -2.17 -9.23
N LYS A 52 -12.47 -1.83 -9.43
CA LYS A 52 -11.86 -0.64 -8.83
C LYS A 52 -12.22 0.64 -9.56
N ALA A 53 -12.09 1.77 -8.87
CA ALA A 53 -12.35 3.11 -9.40
C ALA A 53 -11.22 3.54 -10.36
N GLY A 54 -11.35 3.25 -11.64
CA GLY A 54 -10.31 3.50 -12.64
C GLY A 54 -9.84 4.95 -12.74
N ASN A 55 -10.74 5.91 -12.51
CA ASN A 55 -10.42 7.34 -12.45
C ASN A 55 -9.55 7.72 -11.23
N ALA A 56 -9.59 6.91 -10.17
CA ALA A 56 -8.80 7.10 -8.96
C ALA A 56 -7.42 6.45 -9.04
N LEU A 57 -7.10 5.69 -10.11
CA LEU A 57 -5.91 4.89 -10.20
C LEU A 57 -5.04 5.27 -11.41
N ILE A 58 -3.72 5.01 -11.27
CA ILE A 58 -2.72 5.04 -12.33
C ILE A 58 -2.32 3.59 -12.59
N VAL A 59 -2.49 3.10 -13.83
CA VAL A 59 -2.10 1.75 -14.21
C VAL A 59 -0.66 1.76 -14.69
N HIS A 60 0.26 1.23 -13.89
CA HIS A 60 1.67 1.05 -14.29
C HIS A 60 1.84 -0.22 -15.11
N SER A 61 1.29 -1.34 -14.63
CA SER A 61 1.30 -2.64 -15.28
C SER A 61 0.03 -3.43 -14.98
N SER A 62 -0.08 -4.65 -15.50
CA SER A 62 -1.19 -5.56 -15.17
C SER A 62 -1.24 -5.98 -13.70
N SER A 63 -0.16 -5.83 -12.95
CA SER A 63 -0.05 -6.22 -11.54
C SER A 63 0.21 -5.04 -10.59
N THR A 64 0.33 -3.81 -11.12
CA THR A 64 0.66 -2.63 -10.30
C THR A 64 -0.23 -1.44 -10.65
N LEU A 65 -1.06 -1.03 -9.69
CA LEU A 65 -1.99 0.09 -9.77
C LEU A 65 -1.70 1.05 -8.63
N GLU A 66 -1.54 2.33 -8.93
CA GLU A 66 -1.23 3.37 -7.94
C GLU A 66 -2.47 4.23 -7.67
N THR A 67 -2.76 4.53 -6.41
CA THR A 67 -3.79 5.51 -6.05
C THR A 67 -3.34 6.90 -6.49
N ARG A 68 -4.17 7.62 -7.24
CA ARG A 68 -3.88 9.03 -7.58
C ARG A 68 -3.89 9.88 -6.32
N ARG A 69 -2.94 10.79 -6.19
CA ARG A 69 -2.86 11.66 -5.01
C ARG A 69 -4.20 12.36 -4.69
N GLY A 70 -4.91 12.85 -5.70
CA GLY A 70 -6.19 13.52 -5.51
C GLY A 70 -7.34 12.60 -5.08
N ALA A 71 -7.17 11.28 -5.17
CA ALA A 71 -8.18 10.29 -4.78
C ALA A 71 -8.14 9.94 -3.28
N PHE A 72 -7.09 10.31 -2.55
CA PHE A 72 -7.05 10.07 -1.09
C PHE A 72 -8.14 10.82 -0.33
N GLY A 73 -8.60 11.97 -0.86
CA GLY A 73 -9.68 12.74 -0.25
C GLY A 73 -9.35 13.19 1.17
N THR A 74 -10.40 13.27 2.00
CA THR A 74 -10.33 13.68 3.42
C THR A 74 -10.61 12.54 4.40
N SER A 75 -10.93 11.34 3.89
CA SER A 75 -11.17 10.16 4.74
C SER A 75 -9.85 9.59 5.26
N VAL A 76 -9.85 9.19 6.53
CA VAL A 76 -8.72 8.45 7.12
C VAL A 76 -8.59 7.08 6.47
N VAL A 77 -9.70 6.38 6.21
CA VAL A 77 -9.72 5.07 5.56
C VAL A 77 -9.76 5.22 4.06
N THR A 78 -8.81 4.62 3.38
CA THR A 78 -8.78 4.55 1.92
C THR A 78 -9.78 3.49 1.43
N PRO A 79 -10.75 3.84 0.59
CA PRO A 79 -11.70 2.88 0.04
C PRO A 79 -11.01 1.73 -0.69
N SER A 80 -11.51 0.50 -0.53
CA SER A 80 -10.95 -0.69 -1.20
C SER A 80 -10.87 -0.52 -2.72
N SER A 81 -11.85 0.18 -3.32
CA SER A 81 -11.87 0.48 -4.75
C SER A 81 -10.77 1.45 -5.20
N GLN A 82 -10.18 2.21 -4.30
CA GLN A 82 -9.15 3.21 -4.60
C GLN A 82 -7.75 2.80 -4.11
N LEU A 83 -7.65 1.83 -3.21
CA LEU A 83 -6.37 1.36 -2.67
C LEU A 83 -5.49 0.81 -3.79
N TYR A 84 -4.21 1.16 -3.74
CA TYR A 84 -3.21 0.67 -4.69
C TYR A 84 -3.12 -0.86 -4.71
N VAL A 85 -2.63 -1.41 -5.81
CA VAL A 85 -2.35 -2.85 -5.97
C VAL A 85 -0.89 -3.03 -6.33
N ARG A 86 -0.22 -3.98 -5.67
CA ARG A 86 1.14 -4.37 -6.00
C ARG A 86 1.29 -5.88 -5.84
N ASN A 87 1.30 -6.59 -6.94
CA ASN A 87 1.53 -8.02 -7.01
C ASN A 87 2.79 -8.31 -7.82
N ASN A 88 3.53 -9.36 -7.48
CA ASN A 88 4.71 -9.80 -8.24
C ASN A 88 4.33 -10.74 -9.37
N LEU A 89 3.30 -11.53 -9.14
CA LEU A 89 2.84 -12.59 -10.03
C LEU A 89 1.51 -12.20 -10.69
N PRO A 90 1.12 -12.85 -11.78
CA PRO A 90 -0.22 -12.75 -12.32
C PRO A 90 -1.27 -13.09 -11.26
N ALA A 91 -2.46 -12.51 -11.39
CA ALA A 91 -3.56 -12.87 -10.50
C ALA A 91 -3.87 -14.37 -10.61
N PRO A 92 -4.06 -15.07 -9.49
CA PRO A 92 -4.48 -16.47 -9.53
C PRO A 92 -5.89 -16.61 -10.09
N ASP A 93 -6.32 -17.86 -10.34
CA ASP A 93 -7.69 -18.14 -10.76
C ASP A 93 -8.68 -17.63 -9.70
N ALA A 94 -9.75 -16.99 -10.16
CA ALA A 94 -10.79 -16.44 -9.27
C ALA A 94 -11.51 -17.54 -8.47
N ALA A 95 -11.52 -18.78 -8.97
CA ALA A 95 -12.11 -19.93 -8.30
C ALA A 95 -11.57 -20.18 -6.88
N ILE A 96 -10.37 -19.68 -6.55
CA ILE A 96 -9.86 -19.75 -5.16
C ILE A 96 -10.72 -18.98 -4.15
N LEU A 97 -11.60 -18.12 -4.61
CA LEU A 97 -12.51 -17.36 -3.77
C LEU A 97 -13.91 -17.97 -3.65
N ASP A 98 -14.23 -19.01 -4.41
CA ASP A 98 -15.58 -19.62 -4.44
C ASP A 98 -15.91 -20.30 -3.10
N ASP A 99 -14.97 -21.05 -2.53
CA ASP A 99 -15.05 -21.56 -1.16
C ASP A 99 -13.86 -21.08 -0.32
N ARG A 100 -13.98 -19.88 0.19
CA ARG A 100 -12.92 -19.24 1.02
C ARG A 100 -12.64 -20.05 2.28
N ASN A 101 -13.65 -20.68 2.86
CA ASN A 101 -13.50 -21.41 4.12
C ASN A 101 -12.67 -22.69 3.96
N ALA A 102 -12.66 -23.28 2.77
CA ALA A 102 -11.83 -24.44 2.44
C ALA A 102 -10.37 -24.08 2.12
N TRP A 103 -10.02 -22.79 2.01
CA TRP A 103 -8.62 -22.38 1.79
C TRP A 103 -7.73 -22.92 2.89
N VAL A 104 -6.62 -23.56 2.52
CA VAL A 104 -5.68 -24.21 3.44
C VAL A 104 -4.39 -23.40 3.55
N MET A 105 -3.94 -23.17 4.77
CA MET A 105 -2.64 -22.61 5.10
C MET A 105 -1.83 -23.61 5.93
N ARG A 106 -0.56 -23.80 5.56
CA ARG A 106 0.40 -24.59 6.33
C ARG A 106 1.10 -23.71 7.36
N VAL A 107 1.19 -24.16 8.59
CA VAL A 107 1.91 -23.49 9.68
C VAL A 107 3.08 -24.36 10.13
N GLU A 108 4.28 -23.81 10.04
CA GLU A 108 5.55 -24.44 10.43
C GLU A 108 6.25 -23.61 11.51
N GLY A 109 7.34 -24.11 12.07
CA GLY A 109 8.07 -23.40 13.13
C GLY A 109 7.35 -23.33 14.46
N VAL A 110 6.32 -24.12 14.65
CA VAL A 110 5.54 -24.30 15.89
C VAL A 110 5.73 -25.71 16.45
N LYS A 111 5.35 -25.95 17.70
CA LYS A 111 5.51 -27.30 18.33
C LYS A 111 4.67 -28.37 17.66
N ASN A 112 3.48 -28.03 17.17
CA ASN A 112 2.57 -28.95 16.49
C ASN A 112 2.26 -28.45 15.07
N PRO A 113 3.18 -28.54 14.11
CA PRO A 113 3.00 -28.01 12.77
C PRO A 113 1.89 -28.78 12.02
N ARG A 114 0.98 -28.07 11.38
CA ARG A 114 -0.07 -28.66 10.55
C ARG A 114 -0.67 -27.65 9.57
N GLU A 115 -1.51 -28.16 8.72
CA GLU A 115 -2.40 -27.35 7.88
C GLU A 115 -3.65 -26.95 8.66
N LEU A 116 -4.14 -25.75 8.39
CA LEU A 116 -5.37 -25.18 8.92
C LEU A 116 -6.20 -24.62 7.77
N THR A 117 -7.48 -24.92 7.76
CA THR A 117 -8.43 -24.27 6.87
C THR A 117 -8.75 -22.87 7.37
N LEU A 118 -9.22 -21.97 6.48
CA LEU A 118 -9.71 -20.66 6.91
C LEU A 118 -10.89 -20.78 7.89
N ALA A 119 -11.74 -21.82 7.73
CA ALA A 119 -12.80 -22.10 8.68
C ALA A 119 -12.25 -22.37 10.08
N GLU A 120 -11.20 -23.20 10.21
CA GLU A 120 -10.54 -23.45 11.50
C GLU A 120 -9.89 -22.18 12.07
N LEU A 121 -9.19 -21.41 11.23
CA LEU A 121 -8.57 -20.14 11.64
C LEU A 121 -9.58 -19.16 12.26
N LYS A 122 -10.78 -19.06 11.68
CA LYS A 122 -11.87 -18.21 12.18
C LYS A 122 -12.34 -18.60 13.59
N THR A 123 -12.13 -19.84 14.02
CA THR A 123 -12.48 -20.28 15.38
C THR A 123 -11.46 -19.87 16.44
N LEU A 124 -10.26 -19.45 16.05
CA LEU A 124 -9.16 -19.10 16.94
C LEU A 124 -9.19 -17.64 17.41
N GLY A 125 -10.18 -16.86 17.01
CA GLY A 125 -10.40 -15.48 17.42
C GLY A 125 -10.53 -14.51 16.26
N LEU A 126 -10.92 -13.28 16.60
CA LEU A 126 -11.08 -12.18 15.67
C LEU A 126 -10.47 -10.92 16.28
N GLU A 127 -9.65 -10.23 15.51
CA GLU A 127 -9.15 -8.90 15.83
C GLU A 127 -9.26 -8.00 14.60
N THR A 128 -9.51 -6.72 14.85
CA THR A 128 -9.61 -5.69 13.81
C THR A 128 -8.56 -4.63 14.05
N VAL A 129 -7.74 -4.36 13.02
CA VAL A 129 -6.62 -3.43 13.09
C VAL A 129 -6.71 -2.43 11.95
N ALA A 130 -6.64 -1.13 12.27
CA ALA A 130 -6.45 -0.08 11.27
C ALA A 130 -4.95 0.21 11.12
N THR A 131 -4.42 0.11 9.92
CA THR A 131 -3.00 0.37 9.67
C THR A 131 -2.77 0.94 8.27
N VAL A 132 -1.65 1.65 8.11
CA VAL A 132 -1.20 2.09 6.80
C VAL A 132 -0.49 0.94 6.11
N LEU A 133 -1.06 0.49 5.00
CA LEU A 133 -0.38 -0.41 4.07
C LEU A 133 0.41 0.43 3.08
N GLN A 134 1.73 0.24 3.03
CA GLN A 134 2.61 0.97 2.13
C GLN A 134 3.60 0.04 1.45
N CYS A 135 3.77 0.19 0.13
CA CYS A 135 4.86 -0.45 -0.59
C CYS A 135 6.20 0.22 -0.26
N SER A 136 7.25 -0.56 -0.03
CA SER A 136 8.61 -0.04 0.21
C SER A 136 9.16 0.82 -0.93
N GLY A 137 8.60 0.67 -2.14
CA GLY A 137 8.94 1.49 -3.30
C GLY A 137 8.17 2.80 -3.42
N ASN A 138 7.27 3.13 -2.50
CA ASN A 138 6.51 4.38 -2.55
C ASN A 138 7.46 5.58 -2.59
N GLY A 139 7.27 6.52 -3.54
CA GLY A 139 8.18 7.64 -3.77
C GLY A 139 9.34 7.34 -4.74
N ARG A 140 9.49 6.11 -5.25
CA ARG A 140 10.60 5.73 -6.15
C ARG A 140 10.68 6.61 -7.40
N GLY A 141 9.56 7.04 -7.94
CA GLY A 141 9.50 7.89 -9.13
C GLY A 141 10.13 9.28 -8.97
N PHE A 142 10.37 9.71 -7.73
CA PHE A 142 11.01 11.01 -7.43
C PHE A 142 12.53 10.94 -7.42
N PHE A 143 13.14 9.76 -7.43
CA PHE A 143 14.60 9.64 -7.46
C PHE A 143 15.16 10.07 -8.82
N PRO A 144 16.15 10.98 -8.85
CA PRO A 144 16.76 11.42 -10.10
C PRO A 144 17.40 10.29 -10.91
N THR A 145 17.94 9.28 -10.23
CA THR A 145 18.62 8.11 -10.81
C THR A 145 17.66 7.10 -11.45
N LYS A 146 16.36 7.30 -11.30
CA LYS A 146 15.30 6.41 -11.85
C LYS A 146 15.60 4.92 -11.63
N PRO A 147 15.71 4.46 -10.39
CA PRO A 147 16.02 3.05 -10.10
C PRO A 147 14.95 2.13 -10.68
N SER A 148 15.32 0.88 -10.95
CA SER A 148 14.44 -0.14 -11.50
C SER A 148 13.20 -0.40 -10.62
N GLY A 149 12.15 -0.93 -11.22
CA GLY A 149 10.87 -1.23 -10.58
C GLY A 149 9.80 -0.17 -10.87
N THR A 150 8.60 -0.37 -10.34
CA THR A 150 7.48 0.54 -10.57
C THR A 150 7.79 1.94 -10.07
N PRO A 151 7.66 2.97 -10.92
CA PRO A 151 8.00 4.36 -10.56
C PRO A 151 6.85 5.00 -9.76
N TRP A 152 6.54 4.41 -8.60
CA TRP A 152 5.53 4.94 -7.69
C TRP A 152 5.78 6.41 -7.36
N THR A 153 4.71 7.21 -7.37
CA THR A 153 4.76 8.56 -6.81
C THR A 153 4.44 8.49 -5.31
N VAL A 154 3.29 8.96 -4.86
CA VAL A 154 2.89 8.93 -3.45
C VAL A 154 1.77 7.92 -3.16
N GLY A 155 1.26 7.28 -4.19
CA GLY A 155 0.01 6.54 -4.12
C GLY A 155 0.14 5.06 -3.84
N ALA A 156 1.36 4.53 -3.63
CA ALA A 156 1.55 3.15 -3.18
C ALA A 156 1.43 3.04 -1.65
N ALA A 157 0.43 3.68 -1.09
CA ALA A 157 0.08 3.69 0.33
C ALA A 157 -1.43 3.85 0.50
N GLY A 158 -1.96 3.49 1.66
CA GLY A 158 -3.35 3.73 2.07
C GLY A 158 -3.59 3.21 3.47
N CYS A 159 -4.46 3.89 4.23
CA CYS A 159 -4.91 3.42 5.53
C CYS A 159 -6.14 2.54 5.33
N VAL A 160 -6.11 1.33 5.83
CA VAL A 160 -7.20 0.34 5.71
C VAL A 160 -7.43 -0.38 7.02
N VAL A 161 -8.63 -0.92 7.18
CA VAL A 161 -9.05 -1.71 8.34
C VAL A 161 -9.02 -3.18 7.94
N TRP A 162 -8.26 -3.96 8.69
CA TRP A 162 -8.12 -5.41 8.47
C TRP A 162 -8.82 -6.16 9.58
N SER A 163 -9.54 -7.24 9.24
CA SER A 163 -10.11 -8.15 10.22
C SER A 163 -9.63 -9.58 9.96
N GLY A 164 -9.22 -10.25 11.03
CA GLY A 164 -8.65 -11.59 10.93
C GLY A 164 -8.28 -12.18 12.29
N VAL A 165 -7.62 -13.32 12.29
CA VAL A 165 -7.15 -13.96 13.51
C VAL A 165 -5.75 -13.44 13.87
N PRO A 166 -5.48 -13.10 15.15
CA PRO A 166 -4.12 -12.81 15.61
C PRO A 166 -3.18 -13.99 15.40
N VAL A 167 -2.00 -13.76 14.82
CA VAL A 167 -0.99 -14.80 14.60
C VAL A 167 -0.60 -15.46 15.92
N ARG A 168 -0.52 -14.71 17.01
CA ARG A 168 -0.24 -15.22 18.37
C ARG A 168 -1.25 -16.28 18.82
N ASN A 169 -2.53 -16.15 18.45
CA ASN A 169 -3.57 -17.13 18.80
C ASN A 169 -3.38 -18.44 18.02
N VAL A 170 -3.07 -18.34 16.72
CA VAL A 170 -2.77 -19.49 15.87
C VAL A 170 -1.56 -20.26 16.41
N VAL A 171 -0.49 -19.54 16.73
CA VAL A 171 0.72 -20.12 17.32
C VAL A 171 0.44 -20.76 18.66
N ALA A 172 -0.35 -20.13 19.54
CA ALA A 172 -0.74 -20.70 20.84
C ALA A 172 -1.56 -22.00 20.67
N ALA A 173 -2.51 -22.02 19.73
CA ALA A 173 -3.31 -23.22 19.42
C ALA A 173 -2.45 -24.38 18.91
N LEU A 174 -1.30 -24.10 18.33
CA LEU A 174 -0.31 -25.07 17.84
C LEU A 174 0.80 -25.38 18.85
N GLY A 175 0.59 -25.07 20.13
CA GLY A 175 1.50 -25.38 21.22
C GLY A 175 2.63 -24.38 21.44
N GLY A 176 2.62 -23.26 20.74
CA GLY A 176 3.66 -22.24 20.81
C GLY A 176 4.77 -22.40 19.78
N VAL A 177 5.67 -21.44 19.75
CA VAL A 177 6.82 -21.41 18.82
C VAL A 177 7.78 -22.57 19.13
N ALA A 178 8.32 -23.21 18.12
CA ALA A 178 9.40 -24.19 18.25
C ALA A 178 10.71 -23.51 18.70
N SER A 179 11.60 -24.26 19.32
CA SER A 179 12.89 -23.72 19.76
C SER A 179 13.75 -23.23 18.57
N GLY A 180 14.48 -22.15 18.78
CA GLY A 180 15.43 -21.61 17.79
C GLY A 180 14.80 -20.71 16.71
N MET A 181 13.50 -20.50 16.71
CA MET A 181 12.85 -19.58 15.77
C MET A 181 13.10 -18.12 16.17
N ALA A 182 13.58 -17.31 15.24
CA ALA A 182 13.88 -15.89 15.43
C ALA A 182 13.02 -14.99 14.56
N TYR A 183 12.38 -15.54 13.54
CA TYR A 183 11.62 -14.78 12.53
C TYR A 183 10.28 -15.46 12.25
N VAL A 184 9.32 -14.65 11.80
CA VAL A 184 8.08 -15.10 11.17
C VAL A 184 8.17 -14.78 9.69
N THR A 185 7.85 -15.74 8.86
CA THR A 185 7.87 -15.62 7.40
C THR A 185 6.47 -15.93 6.85
N GLY A 186 5.97 -15.06 5.98
CA GLY A 186 4.82 -15.35 5.14
C GLY A 186 5.29 -15.70 3.74
N THR A 187 4.86 -16.85 3.23
CA THR A 187 5.13 -17.29 1.87
C THR A 187 3.82 -17.37 1.11
N GLY A 188 3.75 -16.72 -0.07
CA GLY A 188 2.58 -16.79 -0.94
C GLY A 188 2.39 -18.20 -1.50
N GLY A 189 1.12 -18.60 -1.68
CA GLY A 189 0.75 -19.90 -2.23
C GLY A 189 0.49 -19.88 -3.75
N GLU A 190 0.92 -18.84 -4.46
CA GLU A 190 0.68 -18.69 -5.88
C GLU A 190 1.41 -19.75 -6.71
N LYS A 191 0.70 -20.28 -7.71
CA LYS A 191 1.33 -21.13 -8.72
C LYS A 191 2.21 -20.27 -9.61
N LEU A 192 3.51 -20.61 -9.66
CA LEU A 192 4.46 -19.90 -10.51
C LEU A 192 4.20 -20.20 -11.99
N PRO A 193 4.38 -19.20 -12.87
CA PRO A 193 4.42 -19.44 -14.32
C PRO A 193 5.55 -20.42 -14.67
N GLU A 194 5.34 -21.19 -15.73
CA GLU A 194 6.35 -22.13 -16.22
C GLU A 194 7.66 -21.42 -16.61
N GLY A 195 8.79 -21.99 -16.23
CA GLY A 195 10.12 -21.45 -16.52
C GLY A 195 10.56 -20.28 -15.64
N VAL A 196 9.77 -19.89 -14.65
CA VAL A 196 10.13 -18.83 -13.70
C VAL A 196 10.85 -19.43 -12.50
N ASP A 197 12.04 -18.90 -12.19
CA ASP A 197 12.79 -19.28 -10.99
C ASP A 197 12.05 -18.78 -9.72
N PRO A 198 11.63 -19.71 -8.83
CA PRO A 198 10.96 -19.35 -7.57
C PRO A 198 11.74 -18.34 -6.73
N LEU A 199 13.05 -18.44 -6.69
CA LEU A 199 13.91 -17.56 -5.89
C LEU A 199 13.89 -16.10 -6.35
N THR A 200 13.51 -15.84 -7.60
CA THR A 200 13.49 -14.49 -8.17
C THR A 200 12.13 -13.80 -8.03
N VAL A 201 11.04 -14.54 -7.88
CA VAL A 201 9.67 -14.01 -7.92
C VAL A 201 8.83 -14.33 -6.70
N LEU A 202 9.22 -15.33 -5.92
CA LEU A 202 8.50 -15.70 -4.71
C LEU A 202 8.42 -14.50 -3.75
N VAL A 203 7.21 -14.12 -3.39
CA VAL A 203 7.02 -13.09 -2.36
C VAL A 203 7.10 -13.77 -1.01
N GLU A 204 8.29 -13.79 -0.47
CA GLU A 204 8.59 -14.26 0.86
C GLU A 204 9.32 -13.16 1.63
N ARG A 205 8.80 -12.81 2.79
CA ARG A 205 9.41 -11.80 3.66
C ARG A 205 9.34 -12.26 5.10
N SER A 206 10.46 -12.06 5.78
CA SER A 206 10.60 -12.38 7.20
C SER A 206 10.56 -11.10 8.02
N VAL A 207 9.91 -11.16 9.16
CA VAL A 207 9.94 -10.13 10.21
C VAL A 207 10.43 -10.75 11.51
N PRO A 208 11.04 -9.98 12.43
CA PRO A 208 11.43 -10.51 13.73
C PRO A 208 10.25 -11.15 14.46
N LEU A 209 10.49 -12.23 15.19
CA LEU A 209 9.45 -13.00 15.89
C LEU A 209 8.54 -12.12 16.77
N LYS A 210 9.11 -11.06 17.37
CA LYS A 210 8.34 -10.10 18.17
C LYS A 210 7.21 -9.42 17.39
N ALA A 211 7.36 -9.23 16.08
CA ALA A 211 6.31 -8.62 15.26
C ALA A 211 5.06 -9.52 15.13
N MET A 212 5.16 -10.78 15.53
CA MET A 212 4.02 -11.71 15.58
C MET A 212 2.98 -11.30 16.61
N GLU A 213 3.35 -10.55 17.66
CA GLU A 213 2.43 -10.12 18.72
C GLU A 213 1.28 -9.28 18.16
N ASP A 214 1.57 -8.43 17.17
CA ASP A 214 0.62 -7.51 16.54
C ASP A 214 0.16 -7.98 15.15
N ALA A 215 0.74 -9.07 14.63
CA ALA A 215 0.41 -9.58 13.31
C ALA A 215 -0.94 -10.31 13.31
N ILE A 216 -1.68 -10.15 12.19
CA ILE A 216 -2.94 -10.88 11.96
C ILE A 216 -2.93 -11.60 10.62
N LEU A 217 -3.63 -12.71 10.54
CA LEU A 217 -4.02 -13.35 9.29
C LEU A 217 -5.41 -12.83 8.92
N ALA A 218 -5.43 -11.86 8.03
CA ALA A 218 -6.65 -11.15 7.65
C ALA A 218 -7.39 -11.88 6.53
N TRP A 219 -8.72 -11.95 6.62
CA TRP A 219 -9.62 -12.41 5.57
C TRP A 219 -10.60 -11.33 5.11
N GLU A 220 -10.61 -10.16 5.79
CA GLU A 220 -11.40 -8.99 5.40
C GLU A 220 -10.54 -7.73 5.37
N MET A 221 -10.93 -6.81 4.51
CA MET A 221 -10.38 -5.47 4.39
C MET A 221 -11.52 -4.46 4.26
N ASN A 222 -11.55 -3.45 5.13
CA ASN A 222 -12.62 -2.42 5.19
C ASN A 222 -14.03 -3.03 5.35
N GLY A 223 -14.16 -4.14 6.08
CA GLY A 223 -15.44 -4.82 6.33
C GLY A 223 -15.93 -5.73 5.19
N GLU A 224 -15.14 -5.92 4.14
CA GLU A 224 -15.45 -6.80 3.02
C GLU A 224 -14.44 -7.95 2.90
N PRO A 225 -14.85 -9.13 2.40
CA PRO A 225 -13.93 -10.23 2.16
C PRO A 225 -12.80 -9.80 1.21
N LEU A 226 -11.58 -10.25 1.48
CA LEU A 226 -10.42 -9.92 0.66
C LEU A 226 -10.63 -10.31 -0.81
N SER A 227 -10.33 -9.37 -1.71
CA SER A 227 -10.29 -9.61 -3.15
C SER A 227 -8.95 -10.23 -3.56
N LEU A 228 -8.89 -10.81 -4.76
CA LEU A 228 -7.63 -11.27 -5.38
C LEU A 228 -6.59 -10.15 -5.44
N ALA A 229 -7.03 -8.93 -5.77
CA ALA A 229 -6.16 -7.77 -5.88
C ALA A 229 -5.39 -7.45 -4.58
N HIS A 230 -5.92 -7.87 -3.44
CA HIS A 230 -5.38 -7.58 -2.12
C HIS A 230 -4.96 -8.81 -1.33
N GLY A 231 -4.81 -9.97 -1.99
CA GLY A 231 -4.27 -11.19 -1.38
C GLY A 231 -5.31 -12.10 -0.75
N GLY A 232 -6.58 -12.04 -1.24
CA GLY A 232 -7.60 -13.00 -0.82
C GLY A 232 -7.28 -14.42 -1.26
N PRO A 233 -7.79 -15.44 -0.50
CA PRO A 233 -8.75 -15.31 0.60
C PRO A 233 -8.13 -14.99 1.96
N LEU A 234 -6.80 -15.10 2.13
CA LEU A 234 -6.10 -14.92 3.40
C LEU A 234 -4.78 -14.15 3.18
N ARG A 235 -4.48 -13.19 4.04
CA ARG A 235 -3.28 -12.37 3.94
C ARG A 235 -2.64 -12.12 5.31
N LEU A 236 -1.31 -12.25 5.38
CA LEU A 236 -0.54 -11.84 6.55
C LEU A 236 -0.41 -10.32 6.58
N ILE A 237 -0.84 -9.70 7.67
CA ILE A 237 -0.68 -8.27 7.95
C ILE A 237 0.20 -8.11 9.18
N VAL A 238 1.26 -7.33 9.03
CA VAL A 238 2.20 -7.01 10.12
C VAL A 238 2.22 -5.51 10.32
N PRO A 239 1.47 -4.97 11.31
CA PRO A 239 1.43 -3.55 11.59
C PRO A 239 2.83 -2.98 11.87
N GLY A 240 3.10 -1.76 11.37
CA GLY A 240 4.40 -1.12 11.52
C GLY A 240 5.47 -1.57 10.49
N TYR A 241 5.18 -2.57 9.67
CA TYR A 241 6.04 -3.00 8.57
C TYR A 241 5.44 -2.59 7.23
N GLN A 242 6.31 -2.30 6.26
CA GLN A 242 5.88 -2.03 4.89
C GLN A 242 5.27 -3.32 4.31
N GLY A 243 4.32 -3.16 3.38
CA GLY A 243 3.56 -4.27 2.80
C GLY A 243 4.42 -5.49 2.56
N VAL A 244 4.28 -6.41 3.49
CA VAL A 244 4.99 -7.67 3.52
C VAL A 244 4.11 -8.64 2.82
N ASN A 245 3.68 -9.26 2.29
CA ASN A 245 2.86 -10.28 1.59
C ASN A 245 1.36 -10.00 1.59
#